data_ccbde5f44b6968592e40ad563dbb68bc
#
_entry.id   ccbde5f44b6968592e40ad563dbb68bc
#
_cell.length_a   1.000
_cell.length_b   1.000
_cell.length_c   1.000
_cell.angle_alpha   90.00
_cell.angle_beta   90.00
_cell.angle_gamma   90.00
#
_symmetry.space_group_name_H-M   'P 1'
#
loop_
_entity.id
_entity.type
_entity.pdbx_description
1 polymer ?
#
loop_
_entity_poly.entity_id
_entity_poly.type
_entity_poly.pdbx_seq_one_letter_code
_entity_poly.pdbx_strand_id
1 'polypeptide(L)'
;MLLAYYRADGELDLPAIAAQADVLVRHGAHGCAVMGLGTEVNKLSGAERRQIIDGVAERLNGRLPFSVTVGENSVAGQIEFARAAQAVGADWLVLQPPSVADLPECDVLRFFGQVADAVD
;
A
#
# COMPACT_ATOMS: atom_id res chain seq x y z
N MET A 1 7.24 6.51 -5.74
CA MET A 1 5.86 6.02 -5.52
C MET A 1 5.28 5.61 -6.85
N LEU A 2 4.58 4.49 -6.91
CA LEU A 2 3.88 4.04 -8.12
C LEU A 2 2.53 4.75 -8.26
N LEU A 3 2.14 4.97 -9.52
CA LEU A 3 0.87 5.59 -9.89
C LEU A 3 -0.15 4.52 -10.25
N ALA A 4 -1.42 4.75 -9.96
CA ALA A 4 -2.50 3.96 -10.52
C ALA A 4 -2.73 4.35 -11.98
N TYR A 5 -2.82 3.35 -12.85
CA TYR A 5 -3.20 3.53 -14.24
C TYR A 5 -4.51 2.82 -14.52
N TYR A 6 -5.34 3.45 -15.34
CA TYR A 6 -6.65 2.94 -15.73
C TYR A 6 -6.73 2.80 -17.23
N ARG A 7 -7.41 1.76 -17.68
CA ARG A 7 -7.77 1.58 -19.09
C ARG A 7 -8.92 2.49 -19.48
N ALA A 8 -9.21 2.55 -20.77
CA ALA A 8 -10.31 3.37 -21.30
C ALA A 8 -11.71 2.95 -20.79
N ASP A 9 -11.84 1.71 -20.34
CA ASP A 9 -13.06 1.16 -19.73
C ASP A 9 -13.23 1.52 -18.23
N GLY A 10 -12.23 2.18 -17.64
CA GLY A 10 -12.20 2.56 -16.22
C GLY A 10 -11.61 1.51 -15.29
N GLU A 11 -11.26 0.33 -15.79
CA GLU A 11 -10.61 -0.72 -15.00
C GLU A 11 -9.11 -0.45 -14.81
N LEU A 12 -8.54 -1.00 -13.75
CA LEU A 12 -7.09 -0.89 -13.50
C LEU A 12 -6.26 -1.54 -14.60
N ASP A 13 -5.23 -0.85 -15.03
CA ASP A 13 -4.18 -1.40 -15.90
C ASP A 13 -3.06 -1.99 -15.03
N LEU A 14 -3.33 -3.16 -14.44
CA LEU A 14 -2.37 -3.85 -13.58
C LEU A 14 -1.02 -4.10 -14.25
N PRO A 15 -0.95 -4.53 -15.54
CA PRO A 15 0.32 -4.65 -16.25
C PRO A 15 1.11 -3.34 -16.32
N ALA A 16 0.46 -2.22 -16.60
CA ALA A 16 1.13 -0.92 -16.66
C ALA A 16 1.57 -0.45 -15.27
N ILE A 17 0.77 -0.69 -14.23
CA ILE A 17 1.13 -0.39 -12.83
C ILE A 17 2.38 -1.19 -12.44
N ALA A 18 2.39 -2.49 -12.68
CA ALA A 18 3.52 -3.36 -12.34
C ALA A 18 4.78 -3.03 -13.17
N ALA A 19 4.65 -2.61 -14.42
CA ALA A 19 5.78 -2.23 -15.27
C ALA A 19 6.55 -1.02 -14.74
N GLN A 20 5.93 -0.14 -13.94
CA GLN A 20 6.64 0.96 -13.27
C GLN A 20 7.76 0.42 -12.34
N ALA A 21 7.58 -0.76 -11.74
CA ALA A 21 8.59 -1.39 -10.91
C ALA A 21 9.88 -1.68 -11.70
N ASP A 22 9.76 -2.16 -12.95
CA ASP A 22 10.94 -2.38 -13.81
C ASP A 22 11.66 -1.08 -14.17
N VAL A 23 10.92 0.01 -14.34
CA VAL A 23 11.52 1.33 -14.59
C VAL A 23 12.35 1.76 -13.38
N LEU A 24 11.81 1.61 -12.16
CA LEU A 24 12.54 1.94 -10.93
C LEU A 24 13.82 1.10 -10.77
N VAL A 25 13.72 -0.20 -10.96
CA VAL A 25 14.89 -1.11 -10.90
C VAL A 25 15.94 -0.69 -11.93
N ARG A 26 15.55 -0.47 -13.18
CA ARG A 26 16.46 -0.10 -14.27
C ARG A 26 17.19 1.21 -14.05
N HIS A 27 16.52 2.17 -13.40
CA HIS A 27 17.08 3.49 -13.11
C HIS A 27 17.74 3.61 -11.73
N GLY A 28 17.95 2.49 -11.04
CA GLY A 28 18.72 2.44 -9.79
C GLY A 28 18.01 3.11 -8.60
N ALA A 29 16.70 3.06 -8.55
CA ALA A 29 15.96 3.50 -7.36
C ALA A 29 16.35 2.64 -6.14
N HIS A 30 16.36 3.25 -4.94
CA HIS A 30 16.69 2.54 -3.70
C HIS A 30 15.49 1.81 -3.07
N GLY A 31 14.29 2.12 -3.52
CA GLY A 31 13.06 1.50 -3.03
C GLY A 31 11.84 1.98 -3.82
N CYS A 32 10.73 1.31 -3.59
CA CYS A 32 9.45 1.56 -4.21
C CYS A 32 8.40 1.80 -3.13
N ALA A 33 7.42 2.66 -3.39
CA ALA A 33 6.29 2.86 -2.49
C ALA A 33 4.97 2.73 -3.26
N VAL A 34 4.01 2.03 -2.67
CA VAL A 34 2.65 1.86 -3.23
C VAL A 34 1.59 2.26 -2.21
N MET A 35 0.37 2.44 -2.65
CA MET A 35 -0.80 2.81 -1.84
C MET A 35 -0.71 4.20 -1.18
N GLY A 36 0.15 5.09 -1.66
CA GLY A 36 0.15 6.48 -1.24
C GLY A 36 -0.77 7.36 -2.10
N LEU A 37 -0.64 8.68 -1.94
CA LEU A 37 -1.45 9.67 -2.68
C LEU A 37 -1.31 9.52 -4.21
N GLY A 38 -0.09 9.23 -4.71
CA GLY A 38 0.14 9.01 -6.14
C GLY A 38 -0.52 7.75 -6.69
N THR A 39 -0.74 6.74 -5.85
CA THR A 39 -1.50 5.55 -6.23
C THR A 39 -3.03 5.78 -6.13
N GLU A 40 -3.46 6.96 -5.71
CA GLU A 40 -4.88 7.33 -5.54
C GLU A 40 -5.67 6.35 -4.65
N VAL A 41 -5.01 5.86 -3.58
CA VAL A 41 -5.51 4.80 -2.69
C VAL A 41 -6.98 5.00 -2.25
N ASN A 42 -7.42 6.24 -2.05
CA ASN A 42 -8.79 6.55 -1.63
C ASN A 42 -9.85 6.28 -2.71
N LYS A 43 -9.44 6.07 -3.96
CA LYS A 43 -10.33 5.75 -5.09
C LYS A 43 -10.38 4.25 -5.37
N LEU A 44 -9.54 3.46 -4.74
CA LEU A 44 -9.42 2.03 -4.95
C LEU A 44 -10.28 1.27 -3.93
N SER A 45 -10.98 0.27 -4.40
CA SER A 45 -11.60 -0.74 -3.54
C SER A 45 -10.54 -1.60 -2.84
N GLY A 46 -10.91 -2.29 -1.77
CA GLY A 46 -10.00 -3.21 -1.08
C GLY A 46 -9.47 -4.33 -1.99
N ALA A 47 -10.29 -4.82 -2.92
CA ALA A 47 -9.89 -5.83 -3.89
C ALA A 47 -8.83 -5.30 -4.88
N GLU A 48 -9.04 -4.10 -5.41
CA GLU A 48 -8.07 -3.45 -6.32
C GLU A 48 -6.74 -3.17 -5.62
N ARG A 49 -6.78 -2.72 -4.37
CA ARG A 49 -5.56 -2.52 -3.57
C ARG A 49 -4.76 -3.82 -3.42
N ARG A 50 -5.47 -4.94 -3.16
CA ARG A 50 -4.85 -6.27 -3.10
C ARG A 50 -4.19 -6.63 -4.43
N GLN A 51 -4.91 -6.51 -5.54
CA GLN A 51 -4.39 -6.81 -6.88
C GLN A 51 -3.13 -6.00 -7.20
N ILE A 52 -3.08 -4.73 -6.80
CA ILE A 52 -1.91 -3.87 -7.04
C ILE A 52 -0.71 -4.35 -6.21
N ILE A 53 -0.87 -4.61 -4.90
CA ILE A 53 0.27 -5.05 -4.08
C ILE A 53 0.78 -6.42 -4.53
N ASP A 54 -0.11 -7.36 -4.87
CA ASP A 54 0.25 -8.67 -5.40
C ASP A 54 1.04 -8.54 -6.71
N GLY A 55 0.52 -7.78 -7.68
CA GLY A 55 1.17 -7.61 -8.98
C GLY A 55 2.50 -6.86 -8.90
N VAL A 56 2.62 -5.88 -8.01
CA VAL A 56 3.89 -5.16 -7.79
C VAL A 56 4.90 -6.06 -7.10
N ALA A 57 4.52 -6.80 -6.06
CA ALA A 57 5.40 -7.72 -5.35
C ALA A 57 5.93 -8.82 -6.28
N GLU A 58 5.05 -9.44 -7.06
CA GLU A 58 5.41 -10.43 -8.07
C GLU A 58 6.41 -9.84 -9.09
N ARG A 59 6.12 -8.63 -9.59
CA ARG A 59 6.99 -7.98 -10.58
C ARG A 59 8.33 -7.59 -10.02
N LEU A 60 8.39 -7.08 -8.78
CA LEU A 60 9.65 -6.77 -8.10
C LEU A 60 10.48 -8.02 -7.83
N ASN A 61 9.85 -9.09 -7.39
CA ASN A 61 10.50 -10.37 -7.10
C ASN A 61 11.81 -10.22 -6.30
N GLY A 62 11.79 -9.41 -5.26
CA GLY A 62 12.94 -9.12 -4.39
C GLY A 62 14.03 -8.24 -4.99
N ARG A 63 13.86 -7.71 -6.23
CA ARG A 63 14.88 -6.87 -6.88
C ARG A 63 15.01 -5.47 -6.28
N LEU A 64 14.01 -5.02 -5.56
CA LEU A 64 13.96 -3.70 -4.95
C LEU A 64 13.05 -3.75 -3.73
N PRO A 65 13.47 -3.21 -2.58
CA PRO A 65 12.62 -3.14 -1.41
C PRO A 65 11.42 -2.24 -1.67
N PHE A 66 10.25 -2.57 -1.08
CA PHE A 66 9.07 -1.75 -1.25
C PHE A 66 8.27 -1.56 0.03
N SER A 67 7.63 -0.41 0.11
CA SER A 67 6.72 -0.06 1.19
C SER A 67 5.27 -0.01 0.71
N VAL A 68 4.36 -0.36 1.61
CA VAL A 68 2.93 -0.27 1.39
C VAL A 68 2.33 0.70 2.41
N THR A 69 1.59 1.69 1.92
CA THR A 69 0.81 2.57 2.79
C THR A 69 -0.51 1.87 3.14
N VAL A 70 -0.81 1.82 4.42
CA VAL A 70 -2.03 1.25 5.00
C VAL A 70 -2.88 2.40 5.53
N GLY A 71 -4.04 2.62 4.93
CA GLY A 71 -4.89 3.78 5.19
C GLY A 71 -6.35 3.42 5.42
N GLU A 72 -6.63 2.31 6.12
CA GLU A 72 -7.98 1.91 6.47
C GLU A 72 -8.50 2.68 7.70
N ASN A 73 -9.80 2.96 7.75
CA ASN A 73 -10.39 3.75 8.84
C ASN A 73 -10.66 2.96 10.13
N SER A 74 -10.58 1.65 10.11
CA SER A 74 -10.77 0.79 11.28
C SER A 74 -9.49 0.03 11.63
N VAL A 75 -9.27 -0.23 12.91
CA VAL A 75 -8.15 -1.06 13.38
C VAL A 75 -8.15 -2.43 12.70
N ALA A 76 -9.31 -3.08 12.61
CA ALA A 76 -9.42 -4.39 11.98
C ALA A 76 -9.02 -4.34 10.50
N GLY A 77 -9.48 -3.33 9.75
CA GLY A 77 -9.12 -3.13 8.34
C GLY A 77 -7.63 -2.83 8.17
N GLN A 78 -7.06 -1.99 9.03
CA GLN A 78 -5.61 -1.71 9.04
C GLN A 78 -4.80 -2.99 9.24
N ILE A 79 -5.15 -3.79 10.26
CA ILE A 79 -4.46 -5.05 10.56
C ILE A 79 -4.59 -6.04 9.40
N GLU A 80 -5.79 -6.17 8.85
CA GLU A 80 -6.04 -7.08 7.72
C GLU A 80 -5.18 -6.70 6.50
N PHE A 81 -5.17 -5.42 6.13
CA PHE A 81 -4.40 -4.97 4.97
C PHE A 81 -2.89 -4.95 5.24
N ALA A 82 -2.47 -4.60 6.44
CA ALA A 82 -1.07 -4.67 6.86
C ALA A 82 -0.52 -6.09 6.75
N ARG A 83 -1.25 -7.09 7.28
CA ARG A 83 -0.87 -8.50 7.16
C ARG A 83 -0.83 -8.98 5.72
N ALA A 84 -1.73 -8.50 4.88
CA ALA A 84 -1.68 -8.81 3.46
C ALA A 84 -0.44 -8.24 2.78
N ALA A 85 -0.06 -7.02 3.12
CA ALA A 85 1.16 -6.39 2.60
C ALA A 85 2.41 -7.15 3.07
N GLN A 86 2.46 -7.58 4.33
CA GLN A 86 3.55 -8.44 4.83
C GLN A 86 3.61 -9.78 4.10
N ALA A 87 2.46 -10.42 3.88
CA ALA A 87 2.37 -11.73 3.22
C ALA A 87 2.93 -11.71 1.78
N VAL A 88 2.84 -10.58 1.08
CA VAL A 88 3.43 -10.40 -0.26
C VAL A 88 4.88 -9.90 -0.22
N GLY A 89 5.45 -9.74 0.98
CA GLY A 89 6.86 -9.39 1.16
C GLY A 89 7.15 -7.89 1.15
N ALA A 90 6.22 -7.05 1.59
CA ALA A 90 6.52 -5.64 1.83
C ALA A 90 7.60 -5.50 2.92
N ASP A 91 8.64 -4.72 2.65
CA ASP A 91 9.77 -4.55 3.57
C ASP A 91 9.41 -3.62 4.74
N TRP A 92 8.48 -2.68 4.54
CA TRP A 92 7.93 -1.84 5.60
C TRP A 92 6.55 -1.29 5.25
N LEU A 93 5.81 -0.94 6.30
CA LEU A 93 4.47 -0.38 6.22
C LEU A 93 4.47 1.09 6.63
N VAL A 94 3.67 1.89 5.97
CA VAL A 94 3.41 3.28 6.32
C VAL A 94 1.97 3.39 6.80
N LEU A 95 1.76 3.38 8.11
CA LEU A 95 0.43 3.49 8.70
C LEU A 95 -0.07 4.93 8.63
N GLN A 96 -1.30 5.11 8.17
CA GLN A 96 -1.98 6.40 8.21
C GLN A 96 -3.04 6.42 9.32
N PRO A 97 -3.27 7.57 9.96
CA PRO A 97 -4.36 7.70 10.90
C PRO A 97 -5.71 7.52 10.19
N PRO A 98 -6.77 7.12 10.89
CA PRO A 98 -8.11 7.08 10.32
C PRO A 98 -8.54 8.49 9.88
N SER A 99 -9.25 8.57 8.74
CA SER A 99 -9.74 9.84 8.19
C SER A 99 -10.97 10.34 8.96
N VAL A 100 -10.81 10.54 10.27
CA VAL A 100 -11.85 11.07 11.16
C VAL A 100 -11.33 12.39 11.73
N ALA A 101 -12.12 13.45 11.57
CA ALA A 101 -11.79 14.76 12.11
C ALA A 101 -11.81 14.74 13.65
N ASP A 102 -10.93 15.54 14.25
CA ASP A 102 -10.92 15.83 15.69
C ASP A 102 -10.80 14.62 16.63
N LEU A 103 -10.09 13.56 16.19
CA LEU A 103 -9.76 12.46 17.09
C LEU A 103 -8.85 12.92 18.21
N PRO A 104 -9.15 12.59 19.49
CA PRO A 104 -8.22 12.82 20.60
C PRO A 104 -6.89 12.11 20.36
N GLU A 105 -5.79 12.75 20.76
CA GLU A 105 -4.44 12.19 20.61
C GLU A 105 -4.31 10.77 21.20
N CYS A 106 -4.94 10.54 22.37
CA CYS A 106 -4.94 9.22 23.00
C CYS A 106 -5.59 8.12 22.16
N ASP A 107 -6.59 8.46 21.33
CA ASP A 107 -7.25 7.51 20.46
C ASP A 107 -6.41 7.24 19.21
N VAL A 108 -5.71 8.24 18.71
CA VAL A 108 -4.73 8.08 17.62
C VAL A 108 -3.57 7.18 18.09
N LEU A 109 -3.01 7.43 19.27
CA LEU A 109 -1.96 6.59 19.85
C LEU A 109 -2.42 5.15 20.05
N ARG A 110 -3.63 4.96 20.58
CA ARG A 110 -4.22 3.62 20.74
C ARG A 110 -4.42 2.91 19.41
N PHE A 111 -4.90 3.64 18.40
CA PHE A 111 -5.10 3.11 17.04
C PHE A 111 -3.79 2.58 16.45
N PHE A 112 -2.73 3.39 16.45
CA PHE A 112 -1.43 2.96 15.96
C PHE A 112 -0.82 1.83 16.77
N GLY A 113 -0.92 1.88 18.10
CA GLY A 113 -0.43 0.82 18.99
C GLY A 113 -1.08 -0.53 18.68
N GLN A 114 -2.41 -0.56 18.57
CA GLN A 114 -3.14 -1.80 18.23
C GLN A 114 -2.76 -2.38 16.87
N VAL A 115 -2.44 -1.56 15.89
CA VAL A 115 -1.99 -2.04 14.58
C VAL A 115 -0.55 -2.53 14.66
N ALA A 116 0.33 -1.76 15.30
CA ALA A 116 1.75 -2.12 15.46
C ALA A 116 1.94 -3.43 16.23
N ASP A 117 1.14 -3.66 17.29
CA ASP A 117 1.18 -4.90 18.09
C ASP A 117 0.67 -6.14 17.31
N ALA A 118 0.02 -5.96 16.17
CA ALA A 118 -0.60 -7.03 15.39
C ALA A 118 0.21 -7.43 14.14
N VAL A 119 1.30 -6.71 13.84
CA VAL A 119 2.20 -6.94 12.70
C VAL A 119 3.64 -7.04 13.17
N ASP A 120 4.51 -7.70 12.40
CA ASP A 120 5.93 -7.89 12.70
C ASP A 120 6.79 -6.70 12.22
#